data_26f63383b3b5ed3830a613a52725592b
#
_entry.id   26f63383b3b5ed3830a613a52725592b
#
_cell.length_a   1.000
_cell.length_b   1.000
_cell.length_c   1.000
_cell.angle_alpha   90.00
_cell.angle_beta   90.00
_cell.angle_gamma   90.00
#
_symmetry.space_group_name_H-M   'P 1'
#
loop_
_entity.id
_entity.type
_entity.pdbx_description
1 polymer ?
#
loop_
_entity_poly.entity_id
_entity_poly.type
_entity_poly.pdbx_seq_one_letter_code
_entity_poly.pdbx_strand_id
1 'polypeptide(L)'
;MKKHIKTIMVVIAGAAILIGGIWGINESRYPNVPAFDDHFTRKFLNKDKKVDDGFYEFKSKTGQYTIWFPEEYQLLHENEQQYVKNDNFYERWKASSVNKHKRGDQLNYLQVNLSESNPDDESIYVESLFKGEFGANDPEKWETANTRIYFDAAYLYFKGTEEHVIHDKNKHAPNTYIGYVADKHSNKVIELWFDDSLNHQTNKGLEKREWFVEILNSIRFNQENSST
;
A
#
# COMPACT_ATOMS: atom_id res chain seq x y z
N MET A 1 26.11 -9.43 -52.81
CA MET A 1 25.60 -8.48 -51.79
C MET A 1 24.08 -8.50 -51.61
N LYS A 2 23.24 -8.42 -52.64
CA LYS A 2 21.75 -8.36 -52.45
C LYS A 2 21.11 -9.60 -51.76
N LYS A 3 21.67 -10.81 -51.91
CA LYS A 3 21.17 -12.05 -51.29
C LYS A 3 21.39 -12.05 -49.75
N HIS A 4 22.54 -11.61 -49.28
CA HIS A 4 22.86 -11.57 -47.85
C HIS A 4 22.03 -10.54 -47.09
N ILE A 5 21.70 -9.39 -47.68
CA ILE A 5 20.85 -8.36 -47.09
C ILE A 5 19.43 -8.89 -46.86
N LYS A 6 18.85 -9.65 -47.82
CA LYS A 6 17.53 -10.25 -47.66
C LYS A 6 17.49 -11.28 -46.51
N THR A 7 18.54 -12.11 -46.42
CA THR A 7 18.64 -13.11 -45.33
C THR A 7 18.77 -12.45 -43.95
N ILE A 8 19.57 -11.39 -43.85
CA ILE A 8 19.74 -10.63 -42.62
C ILE A 8 18.39 -9.98 -42.19
N MET A 9 17.65 -9.36 -43.11
CA MET A 9 16.34 -8.79 -42.82
C MET A 9 15.32 -9.83 -42.34
N VAL A 10 15.30 -11.02 -42.92
CA VAL A 10 14.39 -12.10 -42.51
C VAL A 10 14.73 -12.60 -41.11
N VAL A 11 16.02 -12.71 -40.77
CA VAL A 11 16.47 -13.12 -39.43
C VAL A 11 16.09 -12.06 -38.36
N ILE A 12 16.28 -10.78 -38.66
CA ILE A 12 15.93 -9.69 -37.76
C ILE A 12 14.41 -9.63 -37.56
N ALA A 13 13.61 -9.77 -38.62
CA ALA A 13 12.15 -9.79 -38.52
C ALA A 13 11.67 -11.01 -37.74
N GLY A 14 12.25 -12.19 -37.96
CA GLY A 14 11.92 -13.40 -37.17
C GLY A 14 12.27 -13.27 -35.71
N ALA A 15 13.41 -12.70 -35.36
CA ALA A 15 13.80 -12.44 -33.98
C ALA A 15 12.86 -11.42 -33.28
N ALA A 16 12.48 -10.36 -33.99
CA ALA A 16 11.53 -9.36 -33.44
C ALA A 16 10.15 -9.95 -33.18
N ILE A 17 9.63 -10.84 -34.01
CA ILE A 17 8.36 -11.53 -33.82
C ILE A 17 8.45 -12.50 -32.63
N LEU A 18 9.55 -13.23 -32.46
CA LEU A 18 9.73 -14.13 -31.32
C LEU A 18 9.83 -13.37 -30.01
N ILE A 19 10.60 -12.29 -29.97
CA ILE A 19 10.73 -11.44 -28.78
C ILE A 19 9.38 -10.79 -28.43
N GLY A 20 8.69 -10.21 -29.41
CA GLY A 20 7.38 -9.62 -29.24
C GLY A 20 6.31 -10.64 -28.82
N GLY A 21 6.34 -11.85 -29.38
CA GLY A 21 5.45 -12.94 -29.02
C GLY A 21 5.66 -13.43 -27.58
N ILE A 22 6.91 -13.62 -27.16
CA ILE A 22 7.25 -14.03 -25.79
C ILE A 22 6.84 -12.94 -24.79
N TRP A 23 7.08 -11.66 -25.12
CA TRP A 23 6.68 -10.54 -24.27
C TRP A 23 5.16 -10.44 -24.13
N GLY A 24 4.41 -10.52 -25.23
CA GLY A 24 2.94 -10.49 -25.22
C GLY A 24 2.32 -11.65 -24.45
N ILE A 25 2.89 -12.87 -24.54
CA ILE A 25 2.44 -14.03 -23.76
C ILE A 25 2.73 -13.82 -22.28
N ASN A 26 3.85 -13.21 -21.92
CA ASN A 26 4.20 -12.97 -20.53
C ASN A 26 3.28 -11.92 -19.88
N GLU A 27 2.97 -10.84 -20.59
CA GLU A 27 2.03 -9.81 -20.12
C GLU A 27 0.61 -10.35 -19.98
N SER A 28 0.13 -11.19 -20.91
CA SER A 28 -1.21 -11.78 -20.86
C SER A 28 -1.45 -12.73 -19.66
N ARG A 29 -0.40 -13.08 -18.93
CA ARG A 29 -0.48 -13.90 -17.70
C ARG A 29 -0.79 -13.10 -16.44
N TYR A 30 -0.78 -11.78 -16.50
CA TYR A 30 -1.12 -10.93 -15.37
C TYR A 30 -2.60 -10.52 -15.41
N PRO A 31 -3.23 -10.36 -14.24
CA PRO A 31 -4.56 -9.77 -14.16
C PRO A 31 -4.60 -8.38 -14.81
N ASN A 32 -5.69 -8.07 -15.52
CA ASN A 32 -5.88 -6.79 -16.20
C ASN A 32 -6.42 -5.74 -15.20
N VAL A 33 -5.58 -5.38 -14.21
CA VAL A 33 -5.88 -4.37 -13.20
C VAL A 33 -4.67 -3.45 -13.00
N PRO A 34 -4.85 -2.20 -12.57
CA PRO A 34 -3.78 -1.21 -12.43
C PRO A 34 -2.55 -1.71 -11.67
N ALA A 35 -2.73 -2.44 -10.58
CA ALA A 35 -1.63 -2.97 -9.78
C ALA A 35 -0.65 -3.85 -10.56
N PHE A 36 -1.13 -4.56 -11.59
CA PHE A 36 -0.30 -5.41 -12.44
C PHE A 36 0.15 -4.74 -13.75
N ASP A 37 -0.40 -3.59 -14.10
CA ASP A 37 0.07 -2.78 -15.24
C ASP A 37 1.45 -2.17 -14.96
N ASP A 38 1.76 -1.90 -13.68
CA ASP A 38 3.07 -1.37 -13.28
C ASP A 38 4.09 -2.49 -12.99
N HIS A 39 5.22 -2.45 -13.71
CA HIS A 39 6.31 -3.42 -13.58
C HIS A 39 6.98 -3.44 -12.20
N PHE A 40 6.97 -2.32 -11.47
CA PHE A 40 7.54 -2.26 -10.13
C PHE A 40 6.60 -2.89 -9.12
N THR A 41 5.34 -2.47 -9.11
CA THR A 41 4.30 -2.93 -8.18
C THR A 41 4.11 -4.45 -8.24
N ARG A 42 3.99 -5.01 -9.43
CA ARG A 42 3.74 -6.46 -9.60
C ARG A 42 4.83 -7.38 -9.05
N LYS A 43 6.04 -6.86 -8.76
CA LYS A 43 7.12 -7.64 -8.11
C LYS A 43 6.83 -7.96 -6.65
N PHE A 44 5.88 -7.28 -6.05
CA PHE A 44 5.45 -7.47 -4.67
C PHE A 44 4.18 -8.31 -4.55
N LEU A 45 3.44 -8.47 -5.66
CA LEU A 45 2.12 -9.07 -5.66
C LEU A 45 2.17 -10.54 -6.10
N ASN A 46 1.33 -11.34 -5.46
CA ASN A 46 1.07 -12.69 -5.91
C ASN A 46 -0.12 -12.68 -6.88
N LYS A 47 0.17 -12.79 -8.19
CA LYS A 47 -0.85 -12.74 -9.25
C LYS A 47 -1.88 -13.87 -9.19
N ASP A 48 -1.53 -15.01 -8.59
CA ASP A 48 -2.36 -16.21 -8.51
C ASP A 48 -3.19 -16.24 -7.20
N LYS A 49 -3.03 -15.20 -6.35
CA LYS A 49 -3.70 -15.11 -5.05
C LYS A 49 -4.45 -13.79 -4.91
N LYS A 50 -5.61 -13.71 -5.59
CA LYS A 50 -6.63 -12.73 -5.24
C LYS A 50 -7.20 -13.14 -3.89
N VAL A 51 -7.05 -12.30 -2.88
CA VAL A 51 -7.35 -12.64 -1.48
C VAL A 51 -8.76 -12.25 -1.10
N ASP A 52 -9.29 -11.20 -1.74
CA ASP A 52 -10.67 -10.76 -1.64
C ASP A 52 -11.04 -9.93 -2.88
N ASP A 53 -12.30 -9.49 -3.00
CA ASP A 53 -12.70 -8.61 -4.08
C ASP A 53 -11.98 -7.26 -3.98
N GLY A 54 -11.27 -6.91 -5.04
CA GLY A 54 -10.46 -5.68 -5.11
C GLY A 54 -9.06 -5.78 -4.47
N PHE A 55 -8.60 -6.95 -3.98
CA PHE A 55 -7.30 -7.07 -3.30
C PHE A 55 -6.45 -8.25 -3.77
N TYR A 56 -5.12 -8.01 -3.79
CA TYR A 56 -4.10 -9.04 -3.98
C TYR A 56 -3.15 -9.09 -2.77
N GLU A 57 -2.56 -10.27 -2.53
CA GLU A 57 -1.54 -10.40 -1.50
C GLU A 57 -0.26 -9.67 -1.90
N PHE A 58 0.11 -8.66 -1.10
CA PHE A 58 1.40 -8.01 -1.15
C PHE A 58 2.38 -8.72 -0.22
N LYS A 59 3.60 -8.98 -0.70
CA LYS A 59 4.71 -9.52 0.08
C LYS A 59 5.80 -8.48 0.21
N SER A 60 6.10 -8.12 1.44
CA SER A 60 7.21 -7.24 1.79
C SER A 60 8.54 -7.74 1.24
N LYS A 61 9.39 -6.82 0.76
CA LYS A 61 10.77 -7.15 0.35
C LYS A 61 11.71 -7.38 1.53
N THR A 62 11.30 -7.01 2.74
CA THR A 62 12.00 -7.44 3.97
C THR A 62 11.69 -8.90 4.29
N GLY A 63 10.63 -9.47 3.73
CA GLY A 63 10.14 -10.80 4.08
C GLY A 63 9.42 -10.85 5.43
N GLN A 64 9.20 -9.71 6.10
CA GLN A 64 8.70 -9.66 7.46
C GLN A 64 7.18 -9.68 7.58
N TYR A 65 6.46 -9.34 6.50
CA TYR A 65 5.00 -9.31 6.53
C TYR A 65 4.35 -9.52 5.16
N THR A 66 3.06 -9.82 5.20
CA THR A 66 2.14 -9.69 4.07
C THR A 66 0.99 -8.78 4.44
N ILE A 67 0.37 -8.16 3.43
CA ILE A 67 -0.77 -7.25 3.56
C ILE A 67 -1.64 -7.31 2.30
N TRP A 68 -2.91 -6.98 2.38
CA TRP A 68 -3.76 -6.83 1.20
C TRP A 68 -3.46 -5.52 0.50
N PHE A 69 -3.23 -5.61 -0.81
CA PHE A 69 -2.93 -4.47 -1.68
C PHE A 69 -4.08 -4.23 -2.64
N PRO A 70 -4.61 -3.01 -2.73
CA PRO A 70 -5.74 -2.71 -3.60
C PRO A 70 -5.38 -2.85 -5.08
N GLU A 71 -6.22 -3.52 -5.87
CA GLU A 71 -5.95 -3.80 -7.29
C GLU A 71 -5.93 -2.55 -8.17
N GLU A 72 -6.54 -1.45 -7.72
CA GLU A 72 -6.59 -0.16 -8.40
C GLU A 72 -5.40 0.76 -8.09
N TYR A 73 -4.48 0.35 -7.19
CA TYR A 73 -3.33 1.12 -6.75
C TYR A 73 -2.04 0.67 -7.43
N GLN A 74 -1.08 1.59 -7.50
CA GLN A 74 0.31 1.32 -7.88
C GLN A 74 1.26 1.90 -6.85
N LEU A 75 2.37 1.19 -6.59
CA LEU A 75 3.45 1.69 -5.76
C LEU A 75 4.10 2.90 -6.45
N LEU A 76 4.35 3.94 -5.68
CA LEU A 76 5.16 5.06 -6.12
C LEU A 76 6.64 4.69 -5.96
N HIS A 77 7.44 4.96 -6.99
CA HIS A 77 8.86 4.59 -7.00
C HIS A 77 9.74 5.57 -7.79
N GLU A 78 9.25 6.80 -8.00
CA GLU A 78 9.98 7.82 -8.77
C GLU A 78 11.15 8.42 -7.98
N ASN A 79 11.12 8.32 -6.65
CA ASN A 79 12.17 8.81 -5.77
C ASN A 79 12.31 7.95 -4.50
N GLU A 80 13.43 8.12 -3.79
CA GLU A 80 13.77 7.35 -2.58
C GLU A 80 12.82 7.58 -1.39
N GLN A 81 11.98 8.60 -1.41
CA GLN A 81 11.00 8.83 -0.33
C GLN A 81 9.72 8.02 -0.50
N GLN A 82 9.47 7.49 -1.69
CA GLN A 82 8.25 6.76 -2.03
C GLN A 82 8.35 5.28 -1.71
N TYR A 83 9.56 4.70 -1.90
CA TYR A 83 9.88 3.35 -1.50
C TYR A 83 11.28 3.30 -0.88
N VAL A 84 11.36 2.85 0.37
CA VAL A 84 12.60 2.68 1.12
C VAL A 84 12.60 1.34 1.80
N LYS A 85 13.72 0.65 1.74
CA LYS A 85 13.98 -0.58 2.49
C LYS A 85 15.37 -0.48 3.12
N ASN A 86 15.46 -0.79 4.42
CA ASN A 86 16.74 -0.93 5.12
C ASN A 86 16.80 -2.29 5.80
N ASP A 87 17.69 -3.16 5.33
CA ASP A 87 17.82 -4.55 5.76
C ASP A 87 16.45 -5.26 5.86
N ASN A 88 16.16 -5.89 7.01
CA ASN A 88 14.90 -6.60 7.25
C ASN A 88 14.05 -5.95 8.35
N PHE A 89 14.48 -4.84 8.95
CA PHE A 89 13.79 -4.22 10.08
C PHE A 89 12.97 -2.98 9.71
N TYR A 90 13.19 -2.41 8.51
CA TYR A 90 12.48 -1.22 8.07
C TYR A 90 12.09 -1.30 6.59
N GLU A 91 10.84 -1.02 6.31
CA GLU A 91 10.33 -0.82 4.95
C GLU A 91 9.23 0.25 4.97
N ARG A 92 9.35 1.21 4.08
CA ARG A 92 8.30 2.19 3.83
C ARG A 92 7.96 2.20 2.36
N TRP A 93 6.67 2.20 2.07
CA TRP A 93 6.19 2.40 0.72
C TRP A 93 4.94 3.28 0.69
N LYS A 94 4.75 3.93 -0.44
CA LYS A 94 3.55 4.68 -0.78
C LYS A 94 2.93 4.09 -2.03
N ALA A 95 1.62 4.03 -2.06
CA ALA A 95 0.85 3.65 -3.23
C ALA A 95 -0.25 4.68 -3.49
N SER A 96 -0.66 4.82 -4.73
CA SER A 96 -1.76 5.70 -5.10
C SER A 96 -2.69 5.03 -6.08
N SER A 97 -3.97 5.41 -6.06
CA SER A 97 -4.93 4.97 -7.06
C SER A 97 -4.62 5.57 -8.43
N VAL A 98 -4.70 4.73 -9.47
CA VAL A 98 -4.48 5.15 -10.85
C VAL A 98 -5.78 5.59 -11.47
N ASN A 99 -6.05 6.88 -11.44
CA ASN A 99 -7.20 7.42 -12.15
C ASN A 99 -6.81 7.77 -13.58
N LYS A 100 -7.14 6.89 -14.55
CA LYS A 100 -6.80 7.05 -15.99
C LYS A 100 -7.35 8.33 -16.62
N HIS A 101 -8.23 9.06 -15.93
CA HIS A 101 -8.89 10.26 -16.46
C HIS A 101 -8.48 11.59 -15.84
N LYS A 102 -7.61 11.57 -14.83
CA LYS A 102 -7.11 12.81 -14.21
C LYS A 102 -5.58 12.85 -14.29
N ARG A 103 -5.06 13.60 -15.26
CA ARG A 103 -3.67 14.04 -15.27
C ARG A 103 -3.49 15.11 -14.20
N GLY A 104 -2.56 14.85 -13.29
CA GLY A 104 -2.02 15.86 -12.37
C GLY A 104 -2.78 15.99 -11.04
N ASP A 105 -2.05 15.89 -9.97
CA ASP A 105 -2.18 16.54 -8.66
C ASP A 105 -3.19 16.01 -7.63
N GLN A 106 -3.98 14.98 -7.89
CA GLN A 106 -4.93 14.52 -6.89
C GLN A 106 -4.97 12.99 -6.81
N LEU A 107 -4.10 12.42 -6.02
CA LEU A 107 -4.00 10.98 -5.81
C LEU A 107 -4.33 10.67 -4.34
N ASN A 108 -5.21 9.70 -4.13
CA ASN A 108 -5.37 9.11 -2.80
C ASN A 108 -4.11 8.31 -2.48
N TYR A 109 -3.54 8.52 -1.31
CA TYR A 109 -2.30 7.87 -0.91
C TYR A 109 -2.55 6.86 0.21
N LEU A 110 -2.04 5.65 0.01
CA LEU A 110 -1.83 4.67 1.06
C LEU A 110 -0.33 4.61 1.35
N GLN A 111 0.06 4.88 2.58
CA GLN A 111 1.44 4.73 3.05
C GLN A 111 1.50 3.64 4.11
N VAL A 112 2.53 2.83 4.06
CA VAL A 112 2.80 1.76 5.03
C VAL A 112 4.25 1.86 5.46
N ASN A 113 4.48 1.82 6.78
CA ASN A 113 5.80 1.80 7.40
C ASN A 113 5.91 0.56 8.30
N LEU A 114 6.82 -0.35 7.97
CA LEU A 114 7.29 -1.38 8.89
C LEU A 114 8.45 -0.82 9.71
N SER A 115 8.43 -1.03 11.01
CA SER A 115 9.54 -0.75 11.91
C SER A 115 9.54 -1.73 13.09
N GLU A 116 10.54 -1.60 13.96
CA GLU A 116 10.59 -2.27 15.27
C GLU A 116 10.31 -1.25 16.37
N SER A 117 9.57 -1.68 17.37
CA SER A 117 9.22 -0.89 18.55
C SER A 117 9.35 -1.74 19.79
N ASN A 118 9.78 -1.14 20.91
CA ASN A 118 9.76 -1.83 22.18
C ASN A 118 8.29 -2.07 22.61
N PRO A 119 7.85 -3.31 22.83
CA PRO A 119 6.48 -3.61 23.23
C PRO A 119 6.05 -2.93 24.54
N ASP A 120 7.00 -2.68 25.46
CA ASP A 120 6.69 -2.01 26.74
C ASP A 120 6.34 -0.54 26.54
N ASP A 121 6.76 0.08 25.45
CA ASP A 121 6.50 1.48 25.10
C ASP A 121 5.34 1.64 24.08
N GLU A 122 4.64 0.56 23.74
CA GLU A 122 3.58 0.56 22.69
C GLU A 122 2.54 1.67 22.95
N SER A 123 2.10 1.85 24.20
CA SER A 123 1.12 2.89 24.54
C SER A 123 1.63 4.30 24.27
N ILE A 124 2.92 4.54 24.46
CA ILE A 124 3.56 5.84 24.20
C ILE A 124 3.62 6.12 22.70
N TYR A 125 3.98 5.09 21.90
CA TYR A 125 4.00 5.22 20.43
C TYR A 125 2.62 5.46 19.87
N VAL A 126 1.61 4.70 20.31
CA VAL A 126 0.21 4.86 19.91
C VAL A 126 -0.29 6.25 20.28
N GLU A 127 -0.11 6.70 21.54
CA GLU A 127 -0.51 8.05 21.96
C GLU A 127 0.17 9.12 21.11
N SER A 128 1.49 9.01 20.90
CA SER A 128 2.26 9.98 20.11
C SER A 128 1.76 10.07 18.66
N LEU A 129 1.48 8.93 18.03
CA LEU A 129 0.99 8.87 16.66
C LEU A 129 -0.37 9.57 16.52
N PHE A 130 -1.38 9.12 17.28
CA PHE A 130 -2.74 9.63 17.11
C PHE A 130 -2.91 11.07 17.64
N LYS A 131 -2.18 11.44 18.69
CA LYS A 131 -2.17 12.80 19.21
C LYS A 131 -1.44 13.75 18.26
N GLY A 132 -0.33 13.30 17.66
CA GLY A 132 0.43 14.09 16.69
C GLY A 132 -0.37 14.42 15.44
N GLU A 133 -1.11 13.44 14.93
CA GLU A 133 -1.85 13.58 13.67
C GLU A 133 -3.27 14.14 13.85
N PHE A 134 -3.95 13.75 14.91
CA PHE A 134 -5.36 14.11 15.11
C PHE A 134 -5.64 14.97 16.35
N GLY A 135 -4.63 15.18 17.20
CA GLY A 135 -4.85 15.82 18.51
C GLY A 135 -5.68 14.99 19.49
N ALA A 136 -5.92 13.69 19.18
CA ALA A 136 -6.74 12.76 19.94
C ALA A 136 -5.91 11.64 20.53
N ASN A 137 -6.33 11.11 21.70
CA ASN A 137 -5.59 10.09 22.46
C ASN A 137 -6.37 8.79 22.64
N ASP A 138 -7.53 8.62 22.00
CA ASP A 138 -8.41 7.47 22.24
C ASP A 138 -8.80 6.78 20.90
N PRO A 139 -7.83 6.12 20.22
CA PRO A 139 -8.12 5.37 19.01
C PRO A 139 -8.99 4.15 19.32
N GLU A 140 -9.80 3.73 18.38
CA GLU A 140 -10.47 2.42 18.42
C GLU A 140 -9.40 1.32 18.53
N LYS A 141 -9.64 0.33 19.39
CA LYS A 141 -8.71 -0.78 19.61
C LYS A 141 -9.41 -2.12 19.49
N TRP A 142 -8.77 -3.05 18.76
CA TRP A 142 -9.16 -4.46 18.77
C TRP A 142 -7.95 -5.37 18.57
N GLU A 143 -8.17 -6.65 18.72
CA GLU A 143 -7.12 -7.66 18.63
C GLU A 143 -7.53 -8.80 17.72
N THR A 144 -6.55 -9.38 17.05
CA THR A 144 -6.65 -10.69 16.40
C THR A 144 -5.87 -11.74 17.22
N ALA A 145 -5.78 -12.96 16.72
CA ALA A 145 -4.93 -13.97 17.34
C ALA A 145 -3.46 -13.51 17.45
N ASN A 146 -2.97 -12.76 16.45
CA ASN A 146 -1.55 -12.45 16.30
C ASN A 146 -1.21 -10.96 16.40
N THR A 147 -2.19 -10.06 16.34
CA THR A 147 -1.94 -8.61 16.29
C THR A 147 -2.80 -7.84 17.28
N ARG A 148 -2.29 -6.69 17.73
CA ARG A 148 -3.06 -5.60 18.35
C ARG A 148 -3.17 -4.48 17.34
N ILE A 149 -4.39 -3.95 17.17
CA ILE A 149 -4.70 -2.97 16.14
C ILE A 149 -5.31 -1.75 16.78
N TYR A 150 -4.82 -0.57 16.43
CA TYR A 150 -5.32 0.74 16.82
C TYR A 150 -5.68 1.52 15.57
N PHE A 151 -6.80 2.22 15.59
CA PHE A 151 -7.33 2.91 14.43
C PHE A 151 -8.06 4.19 14.83
N ASP A 152 -7.87 5.25 14.06
CA ASP A 152 -8.74 6.42 14.09
C ASP A 152 -8.86 7.04 12.69
N ALA A 153 -9.88 7.87 12.51
CA ALA A 153 -10.15 8.58 11.27
C ALA A 153 -10.80 9.93 11.55
N ALA A 154 -10.30 10.96 10.87
CA ALA A 154 -10.78 12.32 11.03
C ALA A 154 -10.90 13.03 9.66
N TYR A 155 -11.61 14.15 9.65
CA TYR A 155 -11.61 15.07 8.52
C TYR A 155 -10.55 16.15 8.76
N LEU A 156 -9.52 16.16 7.89
CA LEU A 156 -8.45 17.15 7.91
C LEU A 156 -8.62 18.14 6.78
N TYR A 157 -8.39 19.42 7.05
CA TYR A 157 -8.32 20.44 6.02
C TYR A 157 -7.36 21.56 6.44
N PHE A 158 -6.82 22.24 5.45
CA PHE A 158 -5.92 23.39 5.66
C PHE A 158 -6.67 24.70 5.44
N LYS A 159 -6.48 25.64 6.36
CA LYS A 159 -6.88 27.03 6.20
C LYS A 159 -5.61 27.91 6.20
N GLY A 160 -5.14 28.23 5.02
CA GLY A 160 -3.80 28.78 4.86
C GLY A 160 -2.74 27.72 5.18
N THR A 161 -1.90 27.98 6.17
CA THR A 161 -0.87 27.05 6.68
C THR A 161 -1.30 26.28 7.92
N GLU A 162 -2.48 26.57 8.46
CA GLU A 162 -2.99 25.92 9.67
C GLU A 162 -3.79 24.68 9.31
N GLU A 163 -3.43 23.56 9.93
CA GLU A 163 -4.18 22.31 9.86
C GLU A 163 -5.32 22.31 10.88
N HIS A 164 -6.49 21.88 10.44
CA HIS A 164 -7.68 21.73 11.26
C HIS A 164 -8.19 20.32 11.20
N VAL A 165 -8.49 19.74 12.36
CA VAL A 165 -9.00 18.38 12.51
C VAL A 165 -10.44 18.40 13.02
N ILE A 166 -11.33 17.66 12.37
CA ILE A 166 -12.72 17.49 12.78
C ILE A 166 -13.01 16.00 12.98
N HIS A 167 -13.32 15.63 14.23
CA HIS A 167 -13.69 14.27 14.61
C HIS A 167 -15.18 13.96 14.47
N ASP A 168 -16.02 15.01 14.35
CA ASP A 168 -17.48 14.85 14.25
C ASP A 168 -17.87 14.30 12.89
N LYS A 169 -18.02 12.97 12.82
CA LYS A 169 -18.38 12.21 11.61
C LYS A 169 -19.78 12.59 11.05
N ASN A 170 -20.61 13.28 11.85
CA ASN A 170 -21.91 13.77 11.38
C ASN A 170 -21.77 15.09 10.60
N LYS A 171 -20.72 15.85 10.83
CA LYS A 171 -20.43 17.09 10.10
C LYS A 171 -19.66 16.87 8.83
N HIS A 172 -18.63 16.03 8.92
CA HIS A 172 -17.76 15.72 7.78
C HIS A 172 -17.37 14.24 7.80
N ALA A 173 -17.52 13.56 6.64
CA ALA A 173 -16.97 12.24 6.48
C ALA A 173 -15.44 12.31 6.59
N PRO A 174 -14.78 11.38 7.29
CA PRO A 174 -13.33 11.34 7.37
C PRO A 174 -12.68 11.28 5.99
N ASN A 175 -11.56 11.97 5.84
CA ASN A 175 -10.70 11.91 4.66
C ASN A 175 -9.28 11.42 4.97
N THR A 176 -8.95 11.28 6.26
CA THR A 176 -7.67 10.76 6.73
C THR A 176 -7.91 9.63 7.71
N TYR A 177 -7.19 8.54 7.51
CA TYR A 177 -7.32 7.29 8.27
C TYR A 177 -5.93 6.86 8.71
N ILE A 178 -5.77 6.49 9.97
CA ILE A 178 -4.51 6.04 10.55
C ILE A 178 -4.72 4.73 11.26
N GLY A 179 -3.76 3.82 11.07
CA GLY A 179 -3.70 2.55 11.75
C GLY A 179 -2.32 2.25 12.31
N TYR A 180 -2.28 1.63 13.48
CA TYR A 180 -1.08 1.08 14.08
C TYR A 180 -1.34 -0.39 14.39
N VAL A 181 -0.49 -1.28 13.87
CA VAL A 181 -0.63 -2.72 14.02
C VAL A 181 0.64 -3.29 14.64
N ALA A 182 0.55 -3.80 15.86
CA ALA A 182 1.66 -4.44 16.56
C ALA A 182 1.54 -5.96 16.50
N ASP A 183 2.65 -6.64 16.24
CA ASP A 183 2.76 -8.10 16.39
C ASP A 183 2.74 -8.50 17.87
N LYS A 184 1.97 -9.53 18.22
CA LYS A 184 1.94 -10.07 19.59
C LYS A 184 3.13 -10.95 19.95
N HIS A 185 3.91 -11.36 18.94
CA HIS A 185 4.97 -12.36 19.07
C HIS A 185 6.36 -11.82 18.80
N SER A 186 6.47 -10.54 18.42
CA SER A 186 7.74 -9.86 18.18
C SER A 186 7.65 -8.36 18.48
N ASN A 187 8.72 -7.64 18.24
CA ASN A 187 8.79 -6.18 18.35
C ASN A 187 8.37 -5.44 17.07
N LYS A 188 7.84 -6.15 16.06
CA LYS A 188 7.46 -5.57 14.77
C LYS A 188 6.16 -4.79 14.86
N VAL A 189 6.16 -3.64 14.23
CA VAL A 189 4.98 -2.79 14.09
C VAL A 189 4.83 -2.31 12.65
N ILE A 190 3.58 -2.10 12.24
CA ILE A 190 3.24 -1.47 10.98
C ILE A 190 2.33 -0.29 11.26
N GLU A 191 2.73 0.87 10.77
CA GLU A 191 1.91 2.07 10.76
C GLU A 191 1.36 2.28 9.35
N LEU A 192 0.09 2.67 9.24
CA LEU A 192 -0.58 2.95 7.99
C LEU A 192 -1.23 4.33 8.02
N TRP A 193 -1.13 5.02 6.90
CA TRP A 193 -1.85 6.27 6.61
C TRP A 193 -2.59 6.12 5.30
N PHE A 194 -3.84 6.52 5.29
CA PHE A 194 -4.60 6.68 4.06
C PHE A 194 -5.18 8.09 4.00
N ASP A 195 -4.80 8.83 2.98
CA ASP A 195 -5.28 10.17 2.69
C ASP A 195 -6.19 10.13 1.46
N ASP A 196 -7.44 10.50 1.67
CA ASP A 196 -8.48 10.63 0.64
C ASP A 196 -8.93 12.09 0.48
N SER A 197 -8.06 13.04 0.75
CA SER A 197 -8.33 14.48 0.75
C SER A 197 -8.96 15.02 -0.54
N LEU A 198 -9.00 14.21 -1.58
CA LEU A 198 -9.46 14.57 -2.92
C LEU A 198 -10.92 14.26 -3.20
N ASN A 199 -11.56 13.45 -2.38
CA ASN A 199 -12.96 13.06 -2.55
C ASN A 199 -13.89 13.84 -1.63
N HIS A 200 -13.81 15.16 -1.65
CA HIS A 200 -14.59 16.07 -0.81
C HIS A 200 -16.13 15.95 -0.94
N GLN A 201 -16.65 15.05 -1.76
CA GLN A 201 -18.09 15.09 -2.12
C GLN A 201 -18.84 13.75 -2.12
N THR A 202 -18.27 12.65 -1.64
CA THR A 202 -19.05 11.40 -1.64
C THR A 202 -19.35 10.93 -0.23
N ASN A 203 -20.62 10.53 0.04
CA ASN A 203 -21.09 9.86 1.26
C ASN A 203 -20.44 8.46 1.49
N LYS A 204 -19.23 8.24 0.99
CA LYS A 204 -18.49 6.97 1.00
C LYS A 204 -17.57 6.78 2.21
N GLY A 205 -17.68 7.63 3.24
CA GLY A 205 -16.80 7.54 4.40
C GLY A 205 -16.90 6.19 5.14
N LEU A 206 -18.07 5.56 5.18
CA LEU A 206 -18.25 4.23 5.77
C LEU A 206 -17.59 3.15 4.92
N GLU A 207 -17.81 3.14 3.61
CA GLU A 207 -17.18 2.18 2.68
C GLU A 207 -15.65 2.25 2.76
N LYS A 208 -15.08 3.47 2.90
CA LYS A 208 -13.64 3.66 3.03
C LYS A 208 -13.09 3.23 4.38
N ARG A 209 -13.86 3.46 5.46
CA ARG A 209 -13.49 2.95 6.77
C ARG A 209 -13.41 1.42 6.76
N GLU A 210 -14.42 0.75 6.22
CA GLU A 210 -14.44 -0.71 6.10
C GLU A 210 -13.27 -1.21 5.27
N TRP A 211 -13.06 -0.63 4.10
CA TRP A 211 -11.93 -0.94 3.22
C TRP A 211 -10.56 -0.80 3.93
N PHE A 212 -10.36 0.28 4.70
CA PHE A 212 -9.09 0.49 5.42
C PHE A 212 -8.95 -0.50 6.59
N VAL A 213 -10.03 -0.79 7.30
CA VAL A 213 -10.06 -1.79 8.39
C VAL A 213 -9.77 -3.20 7.85
N GLU A 214 -10.24 -3.54 6.65
CA GLU A 214 -9.88 -4.80 5.99
C GLU A 214 -8.39 -4.89 5.72
N ILE A 215 -7.76 -3.82 5.24
CA ILE A 215 -6.30 -3.77 5.06
C ILE A 215 -5.59 -3.97 6.41
N LEU A 216 -6.00 -3.28 7.48
CA LEU A 216 -5.42 -3.47 8.82
C LEU A 216 -5.54 -4.92 9.30
N ASN A 217 -6.71 -5.51 9.16
CA ASN A 217 -6.98 -6.89 9.57
C ASN A 217 -6.23 -7.94 8.70
N SER A 218 -5.78 -7.53 7.51
CA SER A 218 -5.08 -8.43 6.58
C SER A 218 -3.61 -8.63 6.92
N ILE A 219 -3.03 -7.77 7.76
CA ILE A 219 -1.61 -7.81 8.08
C ILE A 219 -1.25 -9.10 8.80
N ARG A 220 -0.21 -9.76 8.29
CA ARG A 220 0.36 -10.98 8.88
C ARG A 220 1.88 -10.81 8.96
N PHE A 221 2.40 -10.79 10.17
CA PHE A 221 3.85 -10.79 10.40
C PHE A 221 4.39 -12.21 10.20
N ASN A 222 5.51 -12.31 9.50
CA ASN A 222 6.20 -13.56 9.33
C ASN A 222 7.08 -13.81 10.56
N GLN A 223 6.96 -15.00 11.15
CA GLN A 223 7.86 -15.45 12.20
C GLN A 223 9.27 -15.62 11.61
N GLU A 224 10.27 -15.11 12.28
CA GLU A 224 11.63 -15.46 11.94
C GLU A 224 11.80 -16.97 12.17
N ASN A 225 12.13 -17.70 11.11
CA ASN A 225 12.62 -19.04 11.32
C ASN A 225 13.91 -18.93 12.13
N SER A 226 13.82 -19.18 13.43
CA SER A 226 15.00 -19.37 14.27
C SER A 226 15.73 -20.58 13.71
N SER A 227 16.65 -20.33 12.79
CA SER A 227 17.63 -21.30 12.34
C SER A 227 18.54 -21.57 13.55
N THR A 228 18.23 -22.63 14.28
CA THR A 228 19.12 -23.25 15.25
C THR A 228 20.36 -23.81 14.57
#